data_d62cb561a98a606629d33ca859e11588
#
_entry.id   d62cb561a98a606629d33ca859e11588
#
_cell.length_a   1.000
_cell.length_b   1.000
_cell.length_c   1.000
_cell.angle_alpha   90.00
_cell.angle_beta   90.00
_cell.angle_gamma   90.00
#
_symmetry.space_group_name_H-M   'P 1'
#
loop_
_entity.id
_entity.type
_entity.pdbx_description
1 polymer ?
#
loop_
_entity_poly.entity_id
_entity_poly.type
_entity_poly.pdbx_seq_one_letter_code
_entity_poly.pdbx_strand_id
1 'polypeptide(L)'
;MKKLFYLSIVVLLVSCAKEIPQPAPTSYQTLTIQKSDITLPLRYSANLKGTSDVTITPQVSGQLMEVRITEGQQVKKGDVLFVIDSRNAELELESAEANLLSAQAQEYSAKLEFESNKNLYEKGIVSKYTLECAESSYLQAHAYVAQSKAAVDRARVNLSFCTITSPVTGLIGSVPVFAGDQVNTSTYLTMVSGNAKMYAEFSVSESVLEERATESDNSSLADFPDVTFLYKSGTAYPHKGRITSITGTVDRVTGALTCKATFPNPDGVLYSGIQGTVVIPVPIKDVMVVPQNAVVRLQDKSLVYKVGADSCAYSAIVTTVGFSSDRDLVITSGVDVGDVIVTEGANNVMEGQRVLF
;
A
#
# COMPACT_ATOMS: atom_id res chain seq x y z
N MET A 1 13.17 -55.65 -82.52
CA MET A 1 13.18 -55.80 -81.04
C MET A 1 13.43 -54.46 -80.27
N LYS A 2 14.05 -53.46 -80.85
CA LYS A 2 14.32 -52.17 -80.11
C LYS A 2 13.08 -51.27 -79.95
N LYS A 3 12.07 -51.36 -80.79
CA LYS A 3 10.85 -50.54 -80.71
C LYS A 3 9.83 -51.00 -79.66
N LEU A 4 9.84 -52.27 -79.29
CA LEU A 4 8.96 -52.83 -78.25
C LEU A 4 9.43 -52.51 -76.84
N PHE A 5 10.71 -52.22 -76.65
CA PHE A 5 11.32 -51.90 -75.37
C PHE A 5 11.03 -50.48 -74.89
N TYR A 6 10.86 -49.54 -75.85
CA TYR A 6 10.50 -48.12 -75.52
C TYR A 6 9.03 -47.96 -75.16
N LEU A 7 8.15 -48.81 -75.69
CA LEU A 7 6.71 -48.75 -75.32
C LEU A 7 6.43 -49.26 -73.90
N SER A 8 7.27 -50.25 -73.44
CA SER A 8 7.20 -50.77 -72.06
C SER A 8 7.67 -49.81 -70.98
N ILE A 9 8.63 -48.90 -71.29
CA ILE A 9 9.17 -47.94 -70.37
C ILE A 9 8.23 -46.74 -70.17
N VAL A 10 7.45 -46.32 -71.19
CA VAL A 10 6.48 -45.22 -71.11
C VAL A 10 5.27 -45.61 -70.28
N VAL A 11 4.84 -46.85 -70.27
CA VAL A 11 3.67 -47.32 -69.44
C VAL A 11 4.01 -47.38 -67.95
N LEU A 12 5.31 -47.57 -67.57
CA LEU A 12 5.71 -47.61 -66.18
C LEU A 12 5.87 -46.25 -65.51
N LEU A 13 5.82 -45.09 -66.21
CA LEU A 13 5.91 -43.74 -65.68
C LEU A 13 4.59 -43.09 -65.35
N VAL A 14 3.46 -43.68 -65.69
CA VAL A 14 2.12 -43.13 -65.46
C VAL A 14 1.47 -43.67 -64.16
N SER A 15 2.06 -44.63 -63.44
CA SER A 15 1.43 -45.35 -62.33
C SER A 15 1.88 -44.87 -60.93
N CYS A 16 2.39 -43.66 -60.74
CA CYS A 16 2.74 -43.17 -59.42
C CYS A 16 2.26 -41.68 -59.14
N ALA A 17 1.02 -41.40 -59.51
CA ALA A 17 0.29 -40.33 -58.86
C ALA A 17 -0.36 -40.93 -57.59
N LYS A 18 0.41 -41.04 -56.52
CA LYS A 18 -0.09 -41.35 -55.19
C LYS A 18 -0.87 -40.14 -54.77
N GLU A 19 -2.20 -40.19 -54.85
CA GLU A 19 -3.07 -39.21 -54.16
C GLU A 19 -2.61 -39.18 -52.73
N ILE A 20 -2.16 -38.00 -52.29
CA ILE A 20 -1.87 -37.75 -50.86
C ILE A 20 -3.23 -37.92 -50.17
N PRO A 21 -3.39 -38.89 -49.24
CA PRO A 21 -4.63 -39.07 -48.56
C PRO A 21 -4.96 -37.76 -47.83
N GLN A 22 -6.00 -37.08 -48.24
CA GLN A 22 -6.53 -35.95 -47.46
C GLN A 22 -6.85 -36.51 -46.06
N PRO A 23 -6.33 -35.91 -45.00
CA PRO A 23 -6.65 -36.35 -43.66
C PRO A 23 -8.17 -36.37 -43.50
N ALA A 24 -8.68 -37.44 -42.89
CA ALA A 24 -10.13 -37.56 -42.65
C ALA A 24 -10.63 -36.31 -41.92
N PRO A 25 -11.81 -35.77 -42.29
CA PRO A 25 -12.35 -34.59 -41.66
C PRO A 25 -12.52 -34.88 -40.17
N THR A 26 -11.80 -34.11 -39.32
CA THR A 26 -11.87 -34.24 -37.87
C THR A 26 -12.95 -33.26 -37.39
N SER A 27 -13.83 -33.70 -36.50
CA SER A 27 -14.82 -32.83 -35.87
C SER A 27 -14.12 -32.01 -34.76
N TYR A 28 -14.23 -30.72 -34.82
CA TYR A 28 -13.70 -29.77 -33.84
C TYR A 28 -14.83 -28.98 -33.22
N GLN A 29 -14.72 -28.61 -31.97
CA GLN A 29 -15.63 -27.63 -31.36
C GLN A 29 -15.32 -26.24 -31.90
N THR A 30 -16.36 -25.51 -32.27
CA THR A 30 -16.24 -24.16 -32.80
C THR A 30 -17.00 -23.17 -31.94
N LEU A 31 -16.60 -21.91 -31.97
CA LEU A 31 -17.25 -20.79 -31.30
C LEU A 31 -17.44 -19.64 -32.31
N THR A 32 -18.62 -19.10 -32.39
CA THR A 32 -18.85 -17.85 -33.11
C THR A 32 -18.51 -16.66 -32.25
N ILE A 33 -17.62 -15.81 -32.72
CA ILE A 33 -17.17 -14.64 -31.99
C ILE A 33 -18.30 -13.61 -31.87
N GLN A 34 -18.55 -13.19 -30.64
CA GLN A 34 -19.50 -12.13 -30.30
C GLN A 34 -18.83 -11.10 -29.42
N LYS A 35 -19.30 -9.85 -29.50
CA LYS A 35 -18.89 -8.82 -28.54
C LYS A 35 -19.59 -9.04 -27.21
N SER A 36 -18.88 -8.86 -26.14
CA SER A 36 -19.42 -8.91 -24.78
C SER A 36 -18.76 -7.86 -23.90
N ASP A 37 -19.52 -7.37 -22.92
CA ASP A 37 -19.00 -6.54 -21.86
C ASP A 37 -18.42 -7.45 -20.77
N ILE A 38 -17.19 -7.20 -20.39
CA ILE A 38 -16.48 -8.00 -19.39
C ILE A 38 -15.86 -7.14 -18.32
N THR A 39 -15.50 -7.77 -17.21
CA THR A 39 -14.71 -7.14 -16.18
C THR A 39 -13.34 -7.80 -16.11
N LEU A 40 -12.30 -7.06 -16.46
CA LEU A 40 -10.93 -7.55 -16.41
C LEU A 40 -10.37 -7.37 -14.98
N PRO A 41 -10.00 -8.44 -14.28
CA PRO A 41 -9.41 -8.35 -12.95
C PRO A 41 -7.91 -8.02 -13.04
N LEU A 42 -7.54 -6.75 -12.91
CA LEU A 42 -6.14 -6.36 -12.79
C LEU A 42 -5.62 -6.71 -11.40
N ARG A 43 -4.53 -7.46 -11.33
CA ARG A 43 -3.95 -8.00 -10.09
C ARG A 43 -2.62 -7.33 -9.80
N TYR A 44 -2.50 -6.71 -8.61
CA TYR A 44 -1.28 -6.05 -8.14
C TYR A 44 -0.84 -6.62 -6.81
N SER A 45 0.44 -6.97 -6.68
CA SER A 45 1.00 -7.35 -5.39
C SER A 45 0.94 -6.17 -4.42
N ALA A 46 0.48 -6.41 -3.22
CA ALA A 46 0.25 -5.39 -2.21
C ALA A 46 0.72 -5.81 -0.83
N ASN A 47 1.17 -4.81 -0.06
CA ASN A 47 1.51 -4.95 1.34
C ASN A 47 0.48 -4.21 2.18
N LEU A 48 -0.09 -4.89 3.18
CA LEU A 48 -0.99 -4.28 4.15
C LEU A 48 -0.20 -3.55 5.23
N LYS A 49 -0.66 -2.34 5.56
CA LYS A 49 -0.16 -1.53 6.68
C LYS A 49 -1.34 -0.99 7.47
N GLY A 50 -1.17 -0.84 8.78
CA GLY A 50 -2.14 -0.12 9.61
C GLY A 50 -2.21 1.36 9.24
N THR A 51 -3.35 1.99 9.47
CA THR A 51 -3.50 3.43 9.20
C THR A 51 -2.62 4.30 10.10
N SER A 52 -2.17 3.76 11.22
CA SER A 52 -1.27 4.41 12.17
C SER A 52 -0.34 3.39 12.82
N ASP A 53 0.68 2.96 12.09
CA ASP A 53 1.76 2.14 12.64
C ASP A 53 2.80 3.09 13.26
N VAL A 54 2.89 3.08 14.60
CA VAL A 54 3.79 3.96 15.34
C VAL A 54 4.80 3.12 16.11
N THR A 55 6.06 3.35 15.79
CA THR A 55 7.17 2.76 16.57
C THR A 55 7.33 3.52 17.88
N ILE A 56 7.38 2.79 18.99
CA ILE A 56 7.56 3.34 20.34
C ILE A 56 9.03 3.22 20.71
N THR A 57 9.64 4.38 20.98
CA THR A 57 11.00 4.53 21.48
C THR A 57 11.00 5.42 22.72
N PRO A 58 11.91 5.23 23.69
CA PRO A 58 12.03 6.11 24.84
C PRO A 58 12.47 7.51 24.43
N GLN A 59 12.08 8.54 25.19
CA GLN A 59 12.59 9.90 25.03
C GLN A 59 13.70 10.22 26.03
N VAL A 60 13.86 9.38 27.05
CA VAL A 60 14.93 9.46 28.08
C VAL A 60 15.63 8.12 28.20
N SER A 61 16.88 8.16 28.62
CA SER A 61 17.66 6.95 28.91
C SER A 61 17.50 6.56 30.37
N GLY A 62 17.38 5.27 30.66
CA GLY A 62 17.24 4.76 32.00
C GLY A 62 17.00 3.25 32.03
N GLN A 63 16.84 2.70 33.22
CA GLN A 63 16.47 1.31 33.40
C GLN A 63 14.95 1.16 33.30
N LEU A 64 14.50 0.15 32.54
CA LEU A 64 13.09 -0.20 32.43
C LEU A 64 12.60 -0.88 33.70
N MET A 65 11.72 -0.22 34.44
CA MET A 65 11.19 -0.76 35.72
C MET A 65 10.04 -1.72 35.49
N GLU A 66 9.12 -1.36 34.59
CA GLU A 66 7.92 -2.14 34.34
C GLU A 66 7.60 -2.19 32.84
N VAL A 67 7.14 -3.36 32.40
CA VAL A 67 6.51 -3.60 31.10
C VAL A 67 5.06 -3.99 31.39
N ARG A 68 4.11 -3.09 31.05
CA ARG A 68 2.68 -3.25 31.38
C ARG A 68 1.84 -3.81 30.24
N ILE A 69 2.49 -4.28 29.20
CA ILE A 69 1.84 -4.77 27.98
C ILE A 69 2.35 -6.15 27.62
N THR A 70 1.53 -6.88 26.84
CA THR A 70 1.89 -8.14 26.22
C THR A 70 1.76 -8.04 24.71
N GLU A 71 2.54 -8.84 23.99
CA GLU A 71 2.44 -8.94 22.52
C GLU A 71 1.02 -9.32 22.09
N GLY A 72 0.50 -8.68 21.06
CA GLY A 72 -0.86 -8.91 20.58
C GLY A 72 -1.97 -8.29 21.43
N GLN A 73 -1.65 -7.58 22.53
CA GLN A 73 -2.64 -6.88 23.34
C GLN A 73 -3.20 -5.67 22.62
N GLN A 74 -4.51 -5.43 22.74
CA GLN A 74 -5.12 -4.20 22.28
C GLN A 74 -4.99 -3.10 23.33
N VAL A 75 -4.50 -1.93 22.93
CA VAL A 75 -4.33 -0.76 23.77
C VAL A 75 -5.06 0.45 23.21
N LYS A 76 -5.43 1.36 24.09
CA LYS A 76 -6.02 2.66 23.72
C LYS A 76 -4.96 3.76 23.79
N LYS A 77 -5.20 4.84 23.04
CA LYS A 77 -4.41 6.07 23.16
C LYS A 77 -4.38 6.55 24.62
N GLY A 78 -3.17 6.73 25.15
CA GLY A 78 -2.92 7.18 26.55
C GLY A 78 -2.66 6.03 27.53
N ASP A 79 -2.87 4.76 27.15
CA ASP A 79 -2.54 3.63 28.02
C ASP A 79 -1.03 3.59 28.29
N VAL A 80 -0.64 3.31 29.53
CA VAL A 80 0.77 3.19 29.93
C VAL A 80 1.31 1.84 29.42
N LEU A 81 2.38 1.93 28.63
CA LEU A 81 3.04 0.78 28.04
C LEU A 81 4.27 0.34 28.85
N PHE A 82 5.14 1.31 29.17
CA PHE A 82 6.40 1.07 29.86
C PHE A 82 6.65 2.15 30.92
N VAL A 83 7.39 1.79 31.96
CA VAL A 83 7.84 2.71 33.01
C VAL A 83 9.35 2.60 33.14
N ILE A 84 10.04 3.72 32.95
CA ILE A 84 11.48 3.89 33.17
C ILE A 84 11.70 4.41 34.58
N ASP A 85 12.85 4.13 35.18
CA ASP A 85 13.23 4.64 36.51
C ASP A 85 13.16 6.19 36.55
N SER A 86 12.21 6.70 37.33
CA SER A 86 11.91 8.14 37.45
C SER A 86 12.67 8.84 38.58
N ARG A 87 13.37 8.09 39.45
CA ARG A 87 13.97 8.65 40.68
C ARG A 87 14.87 9.87 40.44
N ASN A 88 15.71 9.82 39.43
CA ASN A 88 16.57 10.96 39.09
C ASN A 88 15.76 12.16 38.56
N ALA A 89 14.74 11.93 37.74
CA ALA A 89 13.88 12.98 37.20
C ALA A 89 12.98 13.60 38.30
N GLU A 90 12.55 12.81 39.28
CA GLU A 90 11.80 13.28 40.45
C GLU A 90 12.67 14.22 41.33
N LEU A 91 13.92 13.81 41.61
CA LEU A 91 14.88 14.63 42.38
C LEU A 91 15.24 15.93 41.62
N GLU A 92 15.37 15.88 40.29
CA GLU A 92 15.57 17.08 39.46
C GLU A 92 14.38 18.03 39.54
N LEU A 93 13.14 17.52 39.50
CA LEU A 93 11.94 18.32 39.66
C LEU A 93 11.87 18.95 41.05
N GLU A 94 12.11 18.19 42.13
CA GLU A 94 12.10 18.70 43.49
C GLU A 94 13.14 19.82 43.69
N SER A 95 14.35 19.64 43.14
CA SER A 95 15.41 20.65 43.15
C SER A 95 14.99 21.94 42.41
N ALA A 96 14.35 21.79 41.23
CA ALA A 96 13.86 22.93 40.45
C ALA A 96 12.70 23.68 41.18
N GLU A 97 11.81 22.95 41.84
CA GLU A 97 10.71 23.52 42.62
C GLU A 97 11.24 24.29 43.85
N ALA A 98 12.29 23.75 44.54
CA ALA A 98 12.95 24.48 45.64
C ALA A 98 13.64 25.77 45.16
N ASN A 99 14.28 25.75 43.99
CA ASN A 99 14.86 26.95 43.39
C ASN A 99 13.81 28.00 43.02
N LEU A 100 12.64 27.57 42.50
CA LEU A 100 11.52 28.45 42.19
C LEU A 100 10.99 29.13 43.49
N LEU A 101 10.82 28.34 44.55
CA LEU A 101 10.40 28.90 45.86
C LEU A 101 11.35 29.96 46.36
N SER A 102 12.70 29.72 46.27
CA SER A 102 13.71 30.70 46.63
C SER A 102 13.62 31.98 45.79
N ALA A 103 13.43 31.83 44.47
CA ALA A 103 13.28 32.96 43.56
C ALA A 103 12.03 33.80 43.88
N GLN A 104 10.93 33.14 44.21
CA GLN A 104 9.68 33.81 44.64
C GLN A 104 9.84 34.60 45.93
N ALA A 105 10.59 34.07 46.91
CA ALA A 105 10.90 34.77 48.14
C ALA A 105 11.74 36.03 47.88
N GLN A 106 12.71 35.95 46.96
CA GLN A 106 13.54 37.10 46.55
C GLN A 106 12.69 38.15 45.82
N GLU A 107 11.81 37.72 44.90
CA GLU A 107 10.89 38.65 44.23
C GLU A 107 9.99 39.36 45.22
N TYR A 108 9.41 38.64 46.19
CA TYR A 108 8.54 39.22 47.19
C TYR A 108 9.28 40.30 48.03
N SER A 109 10.53 40.03 48.43
CA SER A 109 11.38 40.99 49.17
C SER A 109 11.66 42.25 48.32
N ALA A 110 12.08 42.05 47.05
CA ALA A 110 12.35 43.16 46.13
C ALA A 110 11.09 43.99 45.82
N LYS A 111 9.94 43.35 45.76
CA LYS A 111 8.63 43.98 45.54
C LYS A 111 8.25 44.89 46.73
N LEU A 112 8.42 44.38 47.96
CA LEU A 112 8.19 45.18 49.18
C LEU A 112 9.08 46.41 49.24
N GLU A 113 10.40 46.26 48.89
CA GLU A 113 11.35 47.36 48.82
C GLU A 113 10.92 48.41 47.76
N PHE A 114 10.52 47.97 46.57
CA PHE A 114 10.04 48.86 45.52
C PHE A 114 8.78 49.60 45.96
N GLU A 115 7.79 48.92 46.52
CA GLU A 115 6.51 49.53 47.00
C GLU A 115 6.80 50.54 48.14
N SER A 116 7.72 50.23 49.06
CA SER A 116 8.14 51.15 50.11
C SER A 116 8.81 52.39 49.54
N ASN A 117 9.77 52.25 48.63
CA ASN A 117 10.44 53.40 48.00
C ASN A 117 9.49 54.23 47.15
N LYS A 118 8.51 53.61 46.48
CA LYS A 118 7.47 54.32 45.74
C LYS A 118 6.67 55.20 46.66
N ASN A 119 6.19 54.71 47.80
CA ASN A 119 5.43 55.49 48.79
C ASN A 119 6.27 56.65 49.41
N LEU A 120 7.58 56.45 49.59
CA LEU A 120 8.49 57.48 50.11
C LEU A 120 8.82 58.52 49.03
N TYR A 121 8.92 58.15 47.76
CA TYR A 121 9.08 59.11 46.67
C TYR A 121 7.87 59.97 46.46
N GLU A 122 6.66 59.44 46.54
CA GLU A 122 5.42 60.19 46.46
C GLU A 122 5.32 61.25 47.59
N LYS A 123 5.96 61.00 48.74
CA LYS A 123 6.08 61.93 49.86
C LYS A 123 7.28 62.89 49.76
N GLY A 124 8.10 62.77 48.68
CA GLY A 124 9.27 63.66 48.51
C GLY A 124 10.49 63.26 49.37
N ILE A 125 10.52 62.07 49.99
CA ILE A 125 11.57 61.66 50.96
C ILE A 125 12.77 61.10 50.30
N VAL A 126 12.61 60.33 49.17
CA VAL A 126 13.69 59.67 48.41
C VAL A 126 13.82 60.26 47.02
N SER A 127 15.00 60.10 46.41
CA SER A 127 15.27 60.54 45.02
C SER A 127 14.62 59.62 43.98
N LYS A 128 14.39 60.14 42.79
CA LYS A 128 13.92 59.36 41.62
C LYS A 128 14.90 58.22 41.31
N TYR A 129 16.18 58.44 41.42
CA TYR A 129 17.22 57.42 41.24
C TYR A 129 17.02 56.22 42.17
N THR A 130 16.73 56.47 43.46
CA THR A 130 16.47 55.44 44.48
C THR A 130 15.25 54.58 44.08
N LEU A 131 14.18 55.20 43.61
CA LEU A 131 13.00 54.47 43.12
C LEU A 131 13.31 53.63 41.92
N GLU A 132 14.01 54.18 40.91
CA GLU A 132 14.37 53.44 39.65
C GLU A 132 15.31 52.26 39.97
N CYS A 133 16.24 52.38 40.94
CA CYS A 133 17.08 51.27 41.42
C CYS A 133 16.22 50.15 42.04
N ALA A 134 15.25 50.49 42.88
CA ALA A 134 14.38 49.50 43.51
C ALA A 134 13.45 48.83 42.49
N GLU A 135 12.93 49.58 41.48
CA GLU A 135 12.16 49.06 40.37
C GLU A 135 13.00 48.08 39.56
N SER A 136 14.24 48.43 39.21
CA SER A 136 15.14 47.56 38.46
C SER A 136 15.44 46.25 39.22
N SER A 137 15.62 46.33 40.55
CA SER A 137 15.83 45.15 41.41
C SER A 137 14.60 44.24 41.44
N TYR A 138 13.40 44.82 41.51
CA TYR A 138 12.16 44.08 41.44
C TYR A 138 11.97 43.39 40.06
N LEU A 139 12.20 44.11 38.95
CA LEU A 139 12.13 43.53 37.61
C LEU A 139 13.13 42.41 37.41
N GLN A 140 14.37 42.56 37.98
CA GLN A 140 15.36 41.49 37.91
C GLN A 140 14.90 40.23 38.67
N ALA A 141 14.36 40.40 39.90
CA ALA A 141 13.86 39.30 40.71
C ALA A 141 12.65 38.62 40.01
N HIS A 142 11.75 39.42 39.42
CA HIS A 142 10.62 38.90 38.63
C HIS A 142 11.09 38.05 37.42
N ALA A 143 12.10 38.53 36.67
CA ALA A 143 12.68 37.78 35.59
C ALA A 143 13.31 36.46 36.06
N TYR A 144 13.92 36.43 37.23
CA TYR A 144 14.51 35.22 37.82
C TYR A 144 13.41 34.19 38.22
N VAL A 145 12.27 34.62 38.71
CA VAL A 145 11.10 33.75 38.95
C VAL A 145 10.65 33.09 37.62
N ALA A 146 10.54 33.87 36.54
CA ALA A 146 10.16 33.35 35.24
C ALA A 146 11.16 32.31 34.73
N GLN A 147 12.45 32.53 34.91
CA GLN A 147 13.51 31.59 34.59
C GLN A 147 13.41 30.28 35.39
N SER A 148 13.21 30.40 36.70
CA SER A 148 13.09 29.25 37.61
C SER A 148 11.83 28.46 37.33
N LYS A 149 10.72 29.10 36.98
CA LYS A 149 9.50 28.44 36.53
C LYS A 149 9.70 27.63 35.27
N ALA A 150 10.42 28.18 34.28
CA ALA A 150 10.76 27.44 33.06
C ALA A 150 11.65 26.22 33.35
N ALA A 151 12.53 26.26 34.39
CA ALA A 151 13.29 25.12 34.84
C ALA A 151 12.41 24.01 35.44
N VAL A 152 11.43 24.36 36.26
CA VAL A 152 10.42 23.43 36.81
C VAL A 152 9.61 22.79 35.67
N ASP A 153 9.14 23.57 34.71
CA ASP A 153 8.35 23.04 33.59
C ASP A 153 9.18 22.03 32.76
N ARG A 154 10.47 22.30 32.55
CA ARG A 154 11.40 21.39 31.88
C ARG A 154 11.58 20.08 32.65
N ALA A 155 11.83 20.16 33.96
CA ALA A 155 12.00 18.99 34.81
C ALA A 155 10.72 18.14 34.84
N ARG A 156 9.54 18.77 34.86
CA ARG A 156 8.24 18.08 34.78
C ARG A 156 8.03 17.36 33.46
N VAL A 157 8.43 17.96 32.35
CA VAL A 157 8.41 17.30 31.04
C VAL A 157 9.35 16.10 31.01
N ASN A 158 10.58 16.22 31.52
CA ASN A 158 11.52 15.10 31.60
C ASN A 158 10.97 13.94 32.45
N LEU A 159 10.33 14.24 33.57
CA LEU A 159 9.67 13.23 34.39
C LEU A 159 8.53 12.53 33.64
N SER A 160 7.74 13.28 32.85
CA SER A 160 6.66 12.69 32.07
C SER A 160 7.17 11.67 31.03
N PHE A 161 8.39 11.82 30.52
CA PHE A 161 9.00 10.91 29.58
C PHE A 161 9.42 9.55 30.21
N CYS A 162 9.50 9.47 31.53
CA CYS A 162 9.74 8.21 32.23
C CYS A 162 8.52 7.27 32.15
N THR A 163 7.33 7.79 31.87
CA THR A 163 6.12 6.99 31.66
C THR A 163 5.77 7.02 30.19
N ILE A 164 5.98 5.88 29.50
CA ILE A 164 5.73 5.78 28.06
C ILE A 164 4.31 5.32 27.83
N THR A 165 3.54 6.14 27.12
CA THR A 165 2.13 5.89 26.80
C THR A 165 1.92 5.67 25.31
N SER A 166 0.83 4.97 24.96
CA SER A 166 0.46 4.76 23.56
C SER A 166 -0.05 6.07 22.93
N PRO A 167 0.51 6.53 21.81
CA PRO A 167 0.02 7.71 21.08
C PRO A 167 -1.26 7.41 20.27
N VAL A 168 -1.54 6.13 19.99
CA VAL A 168 -2.66 5.67 19.16
C VAL A 168 -3.38 4.49 19.81
N THR A 169 -4.61 4.24 19.37
CA THR A 169 -5.34 3.01 19.71
C THR A 169 -4.99 1.94 18.68
N GLY A 170 -4.58 0.75 19.14
CA GLY A 170 -4.16 -0.30 18.22
C GLY A 170 -3.69 -1.56 18.92
N LEU A 171 -3.07 -2.43 18.16
CA LEU A 171 -2.51 -3.70 18.60
C LEU A 171 -1.00 -3.56 18.85
N ILE A 172 -0.53 -4.13 19.95
CA ILE A 172 0.89 -4.19 20.29
C ILE A 172 1.58 -5.22 19.40
N GLY A 173 2.67 -4.83 18.76
CA GLY A 173 3.56 -5.73 18.03
C GLY A 173 4.49 -6.52 18.95
N SER A 174 5.70 -6.85 18.46
CA SER A 174 6.72 -7.52 19.28
C SER A 174 7.26 -6.60 20.38
N VAL A 175 7.57 -7.18 21.54
CA VAL A 175 8.14 -6.49 22.70
C VAL A 175 9.47 -7.16 23.05
N PRO A 176 10.60 -6.76 22.43
CA PRO A 176 11.89 -7.41 22.62
C PRO A 176 12.62 -7.00 23.90
N VAL A 177 12.00 -6.20 24.78
CA VAL A 177 12.58 -5.65 26.00
C VAL A 177 11.90 -6.19 27.25
N PHE A 178 12.69 -6.30 28.33
CA PHE A 178 12.23 -6.82 29.61
C PHE A 178 12.44 -5.81 30.73
N ALA A 179 11.68 -5.97 31.83
CA ALA A 179 11.94 -5.20 33.04
C ALA A 179 13.36 -5.49 33.54
N GLY A 180 14.10 -4.44 33.83
CA GLY A 180 15.51 -4.50 34.18
C GLY A 180 16.47 -4.10 33.07
N ASP A 181 16.03 -4.07 31.81
CA ASP A 181 16.86 -3.67 30.68
C ASP A 181 17.21 -2.18 30.72
N GLN A 182 18.43 -1.86 30.27
CA GLN A 182 18.85 -0.47 30.08
C GLN A 182 18.42 -0.01 28.69
N VAL A 183 17.61 1.05 28.64
CA VAL A 183 17.08 1.61 27.39
C VAL A 183 17.61 3.04 27.16
N ASN A 184 17.63 3.43 25.88
CA ASN A 184 18.03 4.77 25.44
C ASN A 184 17.11 5.23 24.30
N THR A 185 17.27 6.47 23.85
CA THR A 185 16.41 7.11 22.81
C THR A 185 16.40 6.40 21.45
N SER A 186 17.34 5.50 21.19
CA SER A 186 17.42 4.70 19.96
C SER A 186 16.90 3.27 20.13
N THR A 187 16.56 2.87 21.37
CA THR A 187 16.09 1.52 21.67
C THR A 187 14.66 1.33 21.13
N TYR A 188 14.46 0.30 20.32
CA TYR A 188 13.11 -0.12 19.90
C TYR A 188 12.41 -0.84 21.06
N LEU A 189 11.26 -0.34 21.50
CA LEU A 189 10.46 -0.97 22.56
C LEU A 189 9.34 -1.84 22.01
N THR A 190 8.55 -1.29 21.12
CA THR A 190 7.45 -1.99 20.43
C THR A 190 6.93 -1.14 19.27
N MET A 191 5.99 -1.68 18.52
CA MET A 191 5.18 -0.95 17.55
C MET A 191 3.71 -1.07 17.93
N VAL A 192 2.98 0.03 17.89
CA VAL A 192 1.52 0.02 18.04
C VAL A 192 0.90 0.22 16.66
N SER A 193 0.16 -0.79 16.19
CA SER A 193 -0.49 -0.76 14.87
C SER A 193 -1.98 -0.48 15.02
N GLY A 194 -2.44 0.62 14.41
CA GLY A 194 -3.87 0.94 14.33
C GLY A 194 -4.57 0.01 13.34
N ASN A 195 -5.31 -0.96 13.85
CA ASN A 195 -5.89 -2.05 13.07
C ASN A 195 -7.36 -1.86 12.67
N ALA A 196 -8.02 -0.76 13.05
CA ALA A 196 -9.43 -0.52 12.71
C ALA A 196 -9.68 -0.36 11.19
N LYS A 197 -8.71 0.23 10.51
CA LYS A 197 -8.66 0.34 9.05
C LYS A 197 -7.25 -0.01 8.60
N MET A 198 -7.14 -0.72 7.49
CA MET A 198 -5.87 -1.09 6.89
C MET A 198 -5.78 -0.49 5.50
N TYR A 199 -4.60 -0.14 5.06
CA TYR A 199 -4.39 0.20 3.66
C TYR A 199 -3.44 -0.80 3.01
N ALA A 200 -3.82 -1.20 1.80
CA ALA A 200 -2.96 -1.97 0.91
C ALA A 200 -2.16 -0.99 0.04
N GLU A 201 -0.86 -1.08 0.10
CA GLU A 201 0.08 -0.32 -0.72
C GLU A 201 0.54 -1.20 -1.87
N PHE A 202 0.32 -0.74 -3.11
CA PHE A 202 0.66 -1.47 -4.33
C PHE A 202 1.10 -0.50 -5.43
N SER A 203 1.88 -1.01 -6.39
CA SER A 203 2.43 -0.21 -7.48
C SER A 203 1.69 -0.49 -8.78
N VAL A 204 1.29 0.57 -9.48
CA VAL A 204 0.62 0.53 -10.79
C VAL A 204 1.51 1.21 -11.81
N SER A 205 1.69 0.64 -13.00
CA SER A 205 2.48 1.27 -14.05
C SER A 205 1.78 2.54 -14.58
N GLU A 206 2.58 3.53 -14.98
CA GLU A 206 2.09 4.79 -15.52
C GLU A 206 1.16 4.58 -16.74
N SER A 207 1.48 3.62 -17.61
CA SER A 207 0.69 3.30 -18.81
C SER A 207 -0.77 2.94 -18.52
N VAL A 208 -1.05 2.24 -17.42
CA VAL A 208 -2.43 1.87 -17.02
C VAL A 208 -3.22 3.10 -16.55
N LEU A 209 -2.54 4.08 -15.96
CA LEU A 209 -3.19 5.31 -15.50
C LEU A 209 -3.40 6.30 -16.64
N GLU A 210 -2.48 6.36 -17.63
CA GLU A 210 -2.63 7.16 -18.84
C GLU A 210 -3.81 6.68 -19.69
N GLU A 211 -3.97 5.37 -19.88
CA GLU A 211 -5.09 4.80 -20.60
C GLU A 211 -6.44 5.19 -19.97
N ARG A 212 -6.52 5.19 -18.65
CA ARG A 212 -7.70 5.63 -17.91
C ARG A 212 -7.93 7.14 -17.92
N ALA A 213 -6.86 7.94 -17.90
CA ALA A 213 -6.98 9.39 -17.97
C ALA A 213 -7.50 9.87 -19.32
N THR A 214 -7.28 9.09 -20.39
CA THR A 214 -7.82 9.37 -21.74
C THR A 214 -9.28 8.94 -21.90
N GLU A 215 -9.76 7.97 -21.11
CA GLU A 215 -11.15 7.49 -21.16
C GLU A 215 -12.14 8.32 -20.31
N SER A 216 -11.63 9.09 -19.33
CA SER A 216 -12.46 9.90 -18.42
C SER A 216 -11.94 11.35 -18.37
N ASP A 217 -12.79 12.29 -18.78
CA ASP A 217 -12.50 13.74 -18.77
C ASP A 217 -12.26 14.32 -17.34
N ASN A 218 -12.46 13.50 -16.31
CA ASN A 218 -12.26 13.84 -14.88
C ASN A 218 -11.70 12.63 -14.15
N SER A 219 -10.36 12.46 -14.12
CA SER A 219 -9.68 11.42 -13.35
C SER A 219 -9.74 11.69 -11.83
N SER A 220 -10.93 11.61 -11.25
CA SER A 220 -11.16 11.66 -9.82
C SER A 220 -10.86 10.28 -9.21
N LEU A 221 -10.20 10.25 -8.04
CA LEU A 221 -10.03 9.03 -7.22
C LEU A 221 -11.36 8.33 -6.91
N ALA A 222 -12.48 9.07 -6.98
CA ALA A 222 -13.83 8.55 -6.77
C ALA A 222 -14.32 7.62 -7.90
N ASP A 223 -13.69 7.66 -9.07
CA ASP A 223 -14.11 6.88 -10.25
C ASP A 223 -13.48 5.47 -10.28
N PHE A 224 -12.55 5.19 -9.35
CA PHE A 224 -12.05 3.83 -9.22
C PHE A 224 -13.08 2.91 -8.58
N PRO A 225 -13.30 1.70 -9.15
CA PRO A 225 -14.21 0.72 -8.59
C PRO A 225 -13.72 0.22 -7.23
N ASP A 226 -14.63 -0.35 -6.45
CA ASP A 226 -14.27 -1.05 -5.22
C ASP A 226 -13.29 -2.19 -5.53
N VAL A 227 -12.23 -2.28 -4.75
CA VAL A 227 -11.17 -3.27 -4.93
C VAL A 227 -11.30 -4.42 -3.94
N THR A 228 -10.81 -5.58 -4.32
CA THR A 228 -10.81 -6.77 -3.47
C THR A 228 -9.38 -7.13 -3.08
N PHE A 229 -9.16 -7.45 -1.82
CA PHE A 229 -7.88 -7.98 -1.35
C PHE A 229 -7.93 -9.51 -1.33
N LEU A 230 -6.93 -10.14 -1.96
CA LEU A 230 -6.72 -11.58 -1.91
C LEU A 230 -5.52 -11.87 -1.01
N TYR A 231 -5.69 -12.76 -0.07
CA TYR A 231 -4.58 -13.31 0.70
C TYR A 231 -3.63 -14.09 -0.21
N LYS A 232 -2.41 -14.35 0.25
CA LYS A 232 -1.44 -15.18 -0.49
C LYS A 232 -1.95 -16.61 -0.79
N SER A 233 -2.90 -17.09 0.00
CA SER A 233 -3.63 -18.34 -0.24
C SER A 233 -4.59 -18.30 -1.44
N GLY A 234 -4.86 -17.11 -2.02
CA GLY A 234 -5.87 -16.90 -3.03
C GLY A 234 -7.28 -16.64 -2.48
N THR A 235 -7.49 -16.75 -1.16
CA THR A 235 -8.79 -16.47 -0.53
C THR A 235 -9.07 -14.97 -0.56
N ALA A 236 -10.28 -14.58 -0.95
CA ALA A 236 -10.70 -13.19 -0.97
C ALA A 236 -11.05 -12.70 0.45
N TYR A 237 -10.62 -11.49 0.79
CA TYR A 237 -11.09 -10.80 1.98
C TYR A 237 -12.55 -10.38 1.81
N PRO A 238 -13.44 -10.60 2.80
CA PRO A 238 -14.89 -10.41 2.62
C PRO A 238 -15.31 -8.94 2.44
N HIS A 239 -14.53 -8.00 2.95
CA HIS A 239 -14.85 -6.58 2.82
C HIS A 239 -14.09 -5.94 1.67
N LYS A 240 -14.80 -5.17 0.84
CA LYS A 240 -14.20 -4.43 -0.26
C LYS A 240 -13.47 -3.19 0.26
N GLY A 241 -12.41 -2.83 -0.43
CA GLY A 241 -11.65 -1.61 -0.20
C GLY A 241 -11.90 -0.57 -1.28
N ARG A 242 -11.44 0.66 -1.01
CA ARG A 242 -11.43 1.77 -1.98
C ARG A 242 -10.04 2.34 -2.13
N ILE A 243 -9.68 2.70 -3.35
CA ILE A 243 -8.45 3.46 -3.61
C ILE A 243 -8.65 4.86 -3.04
N THR A 244 -7.81 5.22 -2.08
CA THR A 244 -7.90 6.50 -1.34
C THR A 244 -6.81 7.48 -1.70
N SER A 245 -5.70 7.01 -2.24
CA SER A 245 -4.62 7.88 -2.71
C SER A 245 -3.77 7.23 -3.78
N ILE A 246 -3.26 8.05 -4.68
CA ILE A 246 -2.24 7.72 -5.67
C ILE A 246 -1.12 8.74 -5.47
N THR A 247 0.14 8.28 -5.42
CA THR A 247 1.27 9.20 -5.32
C THR A 247 1.36 10.05 -6.59
N GLY A 248 1.54 11.36 -6.43
CA GLY A 248 1.73 12.27 -7.56
C GLY A 248 3.13 12.22 -8.20
N THR A 249 3.95 11.22 -7.84
CA THR A 249 5.32 11.05 -8.35
C THR A 249 5.53 9.63 -8.83
N VAL A 250 6.05 9.49 -10.03
CA VAL A 250 6.46 8.20 -10.61
C VAL A 250 7.84 7.85 -10.05
N ASP A 251 8.00 6.63 -9.59
CA ASP A 251 9.31 6.08 -9.24
C ASP A 251 10.15 5.93 -10.52
N ARG A 252 11.29 6.63 -10.58
CA ARG A 252 12.13 6.69 -11.79
C ARG A 252 12.81 5.36 -12.14
N VAL A 253 12.90 4.43 -11.21
CA VAL A 253 13.54 3.13 -11.42
C VAL A 253 12.54 2.12 -11.97
N THR A 254 11.30 2.13 -11.44
CA THR A 254 10.28 1.14 -11.78
C THR A 254 9.24 1.66 -12.79
N GLY A 255 9.16 2.98 -13.04
CA GLY A 255 8.12 3.59 -13.88
C GLY A 255 6.71 3.40 -13.31
N ALA A 256 6.59 3.23 -11.99
CA ALA A 256 5.32 2.93 -11.33
C ALA A 256 4.91 4.02 -10.35
N LEU A 257 3.60 4.18 -10.16
CA LEU A 257 3.00 5.00 -9.12
C LEU A 257 2.51 4.12 -7.98
N THR A 258 2.72 4.58 -6.75
CA THR A 258 2.21 3.88 -5.57
C THR A 258 0.78 4.27 -5.30
N CYS A 259 -0.09 3.28 -5.26
CA CYS A 259 -1.50 3.42 -4.92
C CYS A 259 -1.76 2.87 -3.51
N LYS A 260 -2.71 3.48 -2.79
CA LYS A 260 -3.19 3.00 -1.50
C LYS A 260 -4.69 2.76 -1.56
N ALA A 261 -5.10 1.54 -1.24
CA ALA A 261 -6.49 1.18 -1.08
C ALA A 261 -6.80 0.89 0.38
N THR A 262 -7.81 1.54 0.93
CA THR A 262 -8.22 1.38 2.34
C THR A 262 -9.29 0.31 2.46
N PHE A 263 -9.09 -0.61 3.39
CA PHE A 263 -10.00 -1.70 3.73
C PHE A 263 -10.48 -1.54 5.17
N PRO A 264 -11.78 -1.65 5.44
CA PRO A 264 -12.30 -1.76 6.80
C PRO A 264 -11.84 -3.09 7.42
N ASN A 265 -11.54 -3.12 8.71
CA ASN A 265 -11.10 -4.32 9.42
C ASN A 265 -11.90 -4.53 10.71
N PRO A 266 -13.23 -4.73 10.61
CA PRO A 266 -14.09 -4.85 11.79
C PRO A 266 -13.76 -6.08 12.64
N ASP A 267 -13.36 -7.17 12.00
CA ASP A 267 -13.08 -8.45 12.66
C ASP A 267 -11.62 -8.56 13.15
N GLY A 268 -10.79 -7.53 12.88
CA GLY A 268 -9.38 -7.50 13.30
C GLY A 268 -8.48 -8.58 12.67
N VAL A 269 -8.90 -9.20 11.56
CA VAL A 269 -8.18 -10.30 10.91
C VAL A 269 -7.05 -9.84 9.96
N LEU A 270 -7.04 -8.56 9.60
CA LEU A 270 -5.95 -7.98 8.84
C LEU A 270 -4.90 -7.41 9.81
N TYR A 271 -3.65 -7.76 9.58
CA TYR A 271 -2.51 -7.27 10.34
C TYR A 271 -1.54 -6.52 9.43
N SER A 272 -0.81 -5.57 10.01
CA SER A 272 0.28 -4.88 9.31
C SER A 272 1.38 -5.88 8.93
N GLY A 273 1.90 -5.75 7.70
CA GLY A 273 2.92 -6.65 7.15
C GLY A 273 2.38 -7.83 6.35
N ILE A 274 1.06 -8.08 6.33
CA ILE A 274 0.48 -9.12 5.47
C ILE A 274 0.70 -8.73 4.00
N GLN A 275 1.21 -9.70 3.23
CA GLN A 275 1.33 -9.60 1.78
C GLN A 275 0.16 -10.29 1.10
N GLY A 276 -0.33 -9.70 0.03
CA GLY A 276 -1.42 -10.24 -0.77
C GLY A 276 -1.49 -9.60 -2.13
N THR A 277 -2.66 -9.68 -2.75
CA THR A 277 -2.92 -9.13 -4.08
C THR A 277 -4.17 -8.26 -4.01
N VAL A 278 -4.06 -7.03 -4.48
CA VAL A 278 -5.22 -6.17 -4.73
C VAL A 278 -5.72 -6.44 -6.15
N VAL A 279 -7.01 -6.72 -6.27
CA VAL A 279 -7.70 -6.92 -7.55
C VAL A 279 -8.57 -5.71 -7.83
N ILE A 280 -8.28 -5.04 -8.94
CA ILE A 280 -9.06 -3.91 -9.45
C ILE A 280 -9.93 -4.43 -10.59
N PRO A 281 -11.26 -4.45 -10.48
CA PRO A 281 -12.15 -4.85 -11.54
C PRO A 281 -12.29 -3.71 -12.56
N VAL A 282 -11.76 -3.90 -13.76
CA VAL A 282 -11.84 -2.92 -14.86
C VAL A 282 -12.93 -3.36 -15.84
N PRO A 283 -14.05 -2.64 -15.96
CA PRO A 283 -15.05 -2.93 -16.98
C PRO A 283 -14.52 -2.53 -18.35
N ILE A 284 -14.54 -3.46 -19.30
CA ILE A 284 -14.20 -3.23 -20.70
C ILE A 284 -15.42 -3.60 -21.55
N LYS A 285 -15.83 -2.68 -22.40
CA LYS A 285 -17.03 -2.85 -23.24
C LYS A 285 -16.63 -3.27 -24.65
N ASP A 286 -17.58 -3.94 -25.33
CA ASP A 286 -17.47 -4.26 -26.76
C ASP A 286 -16.24 -5.10 -27.14
N VAL A 287 -15.73 -5.96 -26.27
CA VAL A 287 -14.58 -6.82 -26.53
C VAL A 287 -14.97 -8.23 -26.94
N MET A 288 -14.08 -8.87 -27.69
CA MET A 288 -14.21 -10.26 -28.09
C MET A 288 -13.50 -11.17 -27.09
N VAL A 289 -14.21 -12.15 -26.56
CA VAL A 289 -13.69 -13.10 -25.58
C VAL A 289 -13.65 -14.49 -26.17
N VAL A 290 -12.51 -15.18 -26.03
CA VAL A 290 -12.35 -16.55 -26.55
C VAL A 290 -11.73 -17.43 -25.46
N PRO A 291 -12.08 -18.72 -25.42
CA PRO A 291 -11.42 -19.65 -24.51
C PRO A 291 -9.91 -19.73 -24.79
N GLN A 292 -9.11 -19.83 -23.75
CA GLN A 292 -7.65 -19.93 -23.86
C GLN A 292 -7.22 -21.09 -24.78
N ASN A 293 -7.97 -22.18 -24.81
CA ASN A 293 -7.71 -23.35 -25.66
C ASN A 293 -7.85 -23.09 -27.17
N ALA A 294 -8.56 -22.01 -27.55
CA ALA A 294 -8.69 -21.59 -28.94
C ALA A 294 -7.46 -20.84 -29.45
N VAL A 295 -6.60 -20.33 -28.54
CA VAL A 295 -5.45 -19.51 -28.90
C VAL A 295 -4.19 -20.36 -28.87
N VAL A 296 -3.57 -20.52 -30.03
CA VAL A 296 -2.29 -21.22 -30.21
C VAL A 296 -1.16 -20.21 -30.12
N ARG A 297 -0.20 -20.44 -29.25
CA ARG A 297 0.99 -19.61 -29.13
C ARG A 297 2.14 -20.21 -29.93
N LEU A 298 2.58 -19.50 -30.95
CA LEU A 298 3.71 -19.89 -31.78
C LEU A 298 4.81 -18.81 -31.66
N GLN A 299 5.87 -19.13 -30.92
CA GLN A 299 6.93 -18.18 -30.59
C GLN A 299 6.31 -16.89 -29.95
N ASP A 300 6.51 -15.72 -30.55
CA ASP A 300 6.03 -14.44 -30.07
C ASP A 300 4.61 -14.07 -30.57
N LYS A 301 3.93 -14.97 -31.31
CA LYS A 301 2.62 -14.70 -31.92
C LYS A 301 1.54 -15.57 -31.29
N SER A 302 0.40 -14.95 -31.04
CA SER A 302 -0.83 -15.64 -30.71
C SER A 302 -1.69 -15.75 -31.99
N LEU A 303 -2.20 -16.93 -32.28
CA LEU A 303 -3.06 -17.16 -33.45
C LEU A 303 -4.28 -17.98 -33.08
N VAL A 304 -5.34 -17.78 -33.85
CA VAL A 304 -6.55 -18.60 -33.81
C VAL A 304 -6.81 -19.16 -35.19
N TYR A 305 -7.49 -20.30 -35.27
CA TYR A 305 -7.90 -20.87 -36.53
C TYR A 305 -9.35 -20.46 -36.80
N LYS A 306 -9.57 -19.63 -37.84
CA LYS A 306 -10.89 -19.27 -38.36
C LYS A 306 -11.37 -20.33 -39.31
N VAL A 307 -12.66 -20.66 -39.29
CA VAL A 307 -13.29 -21.56 -40.26
C VAL A 307 -13.90 -20.71 -41.35
N GLY A 308 -13.39 -20.88 -42.60
CA GLY A 308 -13.91 -20.19 -43.76
C GLY A 308 -15.25 -20.75 -44.23
N ALA A 309 -15.88 -20.09 -45.21
CA ALA A 309 -17.12 -20.51 -45.81
C ALA A 309 -16.99 -21.85 -46.58
N ASP A 310 -15.76 -22.24 -46.95
CA ASP A 310 -15.36 -23.52 -47.57
C ASP A 310 -15.14 -24.65 -46.54
N SER A 311 -15.42 -24.39 -45.25
CA SER A 311 -15.17 -25.29 -44.12
C SER A 311 -13.70 -25.65 -43.95
N CYS A 312 -12.76 -24.80 -44.39
CA CYS A 312 -11.37 -24.93 -44.18
C CYS A 312 -10.86 -24.00 -43.06
N ALA A 313 -9.87 -24.46 -42.31
CA ALA A 313 -9.26 -23.67 -41.22
C ALA A 313 -8.13 -22.77 -41.75
N TYR A 314 -8.17 -21.50 -41.40
CA TYR A 314 -7.18 -20.48 -41.73
C TYR A 314 -6.61 -19.84 -40.47
N SER A 315 -5.30 -19.76 -40.38
CA SER A 315 -4.66 -19.12 -39.24
C SER A 315 -4.80 -17.60 -39.30
N ALA A 316 -5.22 -16.99 -38.18
CA ALA A 316 -5.27 -15.54 -38.00
C ALA A 316 -4.43 -15.12 -36.80
N ILE A 317 -3.52 -14.16 -36.98
CA ILE A 317 -2.75 -13.60 -35.88
C ILE A 317 -3.65 -12.68 -35.07
N VAL A 318 -3.69 -12.89 -33.76
CA VAL A 318 -4.52 -12.11 -32.83
C VAL A 318 -3.68 -11.41 -31.80
N THR A 319 -4.14 -10.21 -31.39
CA THR A 319 -3.57 -9.51 -30.25
C THR A 319 -4.47 -9.77 -29.04
N THR A 320 -3.88 -10.26 -27.94
CA THR A 320 -4.60 -10.58 -26.71
C THR A 320 -4.21 -9.61 -25.59
N VAL A 321 -5.18 -9.16 -24.80
CA VAL A 321 -5.00 -8.26 -23.66
C VAL A 321 -5.58 -8.93 -22.42
N GLY A 322 -4.73 -9.59 -21.64
CA GLY A 322 -5.11 -10.17 -20.35
C GLY A 322 -6.16 -11.28 -20.41
N PHE A 323 -6.59 -11.73 -19.25
CA PHE A 323 -7.61 -12.76 -19.05
C PHE A 323 -8.85 -12.15 -18.44
N SER A 324 -10.04 -12.40 -19.03
CA SER A 324 -11.31 -12.02 -18.40
C SER A 324 -11.70 -12.95 -17.25
N SER A 325 -11.24 -14.20 -17.35
CA SER A 325 -11.35 -15.24 -16.32
C SER A 325 -10.10 -16.11 -16.35
N ASP A 326 -9.99 -17.12 -15.49
CA ASP A 326 -8.85 -18.06 -15.49
C ASP A 326 -8.79 -18.91 -16.79
N ARG A 327 -9.83 -18.85 -17.66
CA ARG A 327 -9.95 -19.67 -18.87
C ARG A 327 -10.18 -18.89 -20.17
N ASP A 328 -10.50 -17.59 -20.09
CA ASP A 328 -10.90 -16.81 -21.24
C ASP A 328 -9.95 -15.64 -21.49
N LEU A 329 -9.52 -15.49 -22.74
CA LEU A 329 -8.65 -14.42 -23.24
C LEU A 329 -9.46 -13.34 -23.94
N VAL A 330 -9.06 -12.11 -23.75
CA VAL A 330 -9.63 -10.94 -24.46
C VAL A 330 -8.82 -10.70 -25.73
N ILE A 331 -9.50 -10.66 -26.88
CA ILE A 331 -8.89 -10.33 -28.17
C ILE A 331 -9.29 -8.91 -28.56
N THR A 332 -8.30 -8.10 -28.93
CA THR A 332 -8.49 -6.72 -29.38
C THR A 332 -8.39 -6.57 -30.89
N SER A 333 -7.69 -7.46 -31.58
CA SER A 333 -7.53 -7.43 -33.04
C SER A 333 -7.22 -8.78 -33.64
N GLY A 334 -7.48 -8.96 -34.95
CA GLY A 334 -7.17 -10.16 -35.73
C GLY A 334 -8.37 -11.05 -36.05
N VAL A 335 -9.53 -10.79 -35.45
CA VAL A 335 -10.79 -11.49 -35.71
C VAL A 335 -11.93 -10.48 -35.76
N ASP A 336 -13.01 -10.83 -36.47
CA ASP A 336 -14.22 -10.02 -36.62
C ASP A 336 -15.40 -10.69 -35.93
N VAL A 337 -16.39 -9.86 -35.58
CA VAL A 337 -17.67 -10.36 -35.05
C VAL A 337 -18.39 -11.21 -36.10
N GLY A 338 -18.77 -12.42 -35.70
CA GLY A 338 -19.36 -13.41 -36.60
C GLY A 338 -18.38 -14.43 -37.16
N ASP A 339 -17.07 -14.22 -36.96
CA ASP A 339 -16.09 -15.25 -37.30
C ASP A 339 -16.32 -16.53 -36.48
N VAL A 340 -16.20 -17.67 -37.13
CA VAL A 340 -16.26 -18.98 -36.46
C VAL A 340 -14.82 -19.44 -36.23
N ILE A 341 -14.46 -19.70 -34.98
CA ILE A 341 -13.10 -20.17 -34.59
C ILE A 341 -13.13 -21.58 -33.99
N VAL A 342 -12.05 -22.30 -34.13
CA VAL A 342 -11.86 -23.61 -33.48
C VAL A 342 -11.47 -23.39 -32.01
N THR A 343 -12.19 -24.01 -31.07
CA THR A 343 -11.98 -23.85 -29.63
C THR A 343 -11.23 -25.02 -29.00
N GLU A 344 -11.57 -26.26 -29.37
CA GLU A 344 -10.89 -27.44 -28.84
C GLU A 344 -10.06 -28.12 -29.91
N GLY A 345 -8.81 -28.49 -29.53
CA GLY A 345 -7.89 -29.13 -30.47
C GLY A 345 -7.21 -28.19 -31.45
N ALA A 346 -7.29 -26.86 -31.24
CA ALA A 346 -6.67 -25.84 -32.10
C ALA A 346 -5.18 -26.07 -32.35
N ASN A 347 -4.43 -26.66 -31.41
CA ASN A 347 -3.01 -27.03 -31.56
C ASN A 347 -2.76 -28.14 -32.63
N ASN A 348 -3.78 -28.87 -32.98
CA ASN A 348 -3.67 -30.01 -33.94
C ASN A 348 -4.20 -29.65 -35.33
N VAL A 349 -4.75 -28.43 -35.51
CA VAL A 349 -5.29 -27.96 -36.77
C VAL A 349 -4.16 -27.54 -37.70
N MET A 350 -4.22 -28.00 -38.95
CA MET A 350 -3.31 -27.52 -39.99
C MET A 350 -3.98 -26.50 -40.90
N GLU A 351 -3.20 -25.55 -41.41
CA GLU A 351 -3.69 -24.56 -42.37
C GLU A 351 -4.31 -25.21 -43.61
N GLY A 352 -5.51 -24.79 -43.99
CA GLY A 352 -6.23 -25.38 -45.10
C GLY A 352 -6.93 -26.75 -44.83
N GLN A 353 -6.86 -27.25 -43.57
CA GLN A 353 -7.52 -28.46 -43.17
C GLN A 353 -9.01 -28.31 -43.14
N ARG A 354 -9.78 -29.26 -43.71
CA ARG A 354 -11.23 -29.27 -43.65
C ARG A 354 -11.73 -29.65 -42.27
N VAL A 355 -12.53 -28.78 -41.68
CA VAL A 355 -13.09 -28.89 -40.33
C VAL A 355 -14.60 -29.21 -40.44
N LEU A 356 -15.05 -30.24 -39.71
CA LEU A 356 -16.46 -30.52 -39.48
C LEU A 356 -16.87 -29.91 -38.13
N PHE A 357 -17.93 -29.14 -38.11
CA PHE A 357 -18.44 -28.42 -36.92
C PHE A 357 -19.98 -28.54 -36.83
#